data_a994a5cdf98b182b4cf6b322b41a6798
#
_entry.id   a994a5cdf98b182b4cf6b322b41a6798
#
_cell.length_a   1.000
_cell.length_b   1.000
_cell.length_c   1.000
_cell.angle_alpha   90.00
_cell.angle_beta   90.00
_cell.angle_gamma   90.00
#
_symmetry.space_group_name_H-M   'P 1'
#
loop_
_entity.id
_entity.type
_entity.pdbx_description
1 polymer ?
#
loop_
_entity_poly.entity_id
_entity_poly.type
_entity_poly.pdbx_seq_one_letter_code
_entity_poly.pdbx_strand_id
1 'polypeptide(L)'
;CSSTEPEALMINDEDAVIEEEDELDVENIDLSVPEGVSIEDPVRMYLKEIGKVDLLTPDEEVELAKKMQAGMEAKEKIKELDERQRNGEQIDEKEYQALRKAIRGGENAKKRLSEANLRLVVSIAKRYVGRGMLFLDLIQEGNLGLLKAVEKFDCTKGFKFSTYATWWIRQAITRAIADQARTIRIPVHMVETINKVIRVSRQLLQELGREPLPEEIAK
;
A
#
# COMPACT_ATOMS: atom_id res chain seq x y z
N CYS A 1 5.01 3.22 23.70
CA CYS A 1 3.77 3.38 22.97
C CYS A 1 3.76 4.79 22.40
N SER A 2 4.33 5.02 21.25
CA SER A 2 4.15 6.28 20.52
C SER A 2 3.52 5.94 19.18
N SER A 3 2.27 6.33 19.08
CA SER A 3 1.48 6.41 17.86
C SER A 3 2.21 7.36 16.90
N THR A 4 3.00 6.81 15.98
CA THR A 4 3.47 7.57 14.83
C THR A 4 2.32 7.59 13.84
N GLU A 5 1.50 8.61 13.98
CA GLU A 5 0.47 8.95 13.01
C GLU A 5 1.09 9.28 11.65
N PRO A 6 0.35 9.09 10.53
CA PRO A 6 0.87 9.26 9.18
C PRO A 6 1.33 10.69 8.83
N GLU A 7 1.16 11.66 9.70
CA GLU A 7 1.61 13.05 9.49
C GLU A 7 3.13 13.24 9.55
N ALA A 8 3.90 12.33 10.16
CA ALA A 8 5.34 12.52 10.35
C ALA A 8 6.21 11.95 9.22
N LEU A 9 5.63 11.34 8.20
CA LEU A 9 6.32 10.80 7.02
C LEU A 9 5.78 11.43 5.72
N MET A 10 5.57 12.73 5.72
CA MET A 10 5.51 13.48 4.47
C MET A 10 6.93 13.49 3.88
N ILE A 11 7.27 12.40 3.19
CA ILE A 11 8.26 12.46 2.12
C ILE A 11 7.60 13.36 1.08
N ASN A 12 7.99 14.62 1.06
CA ASN A 12 7.66 15.56 0.00
C ASN A 12 8.33 15.07 -1.29
N ASP A 13 7.71 14.13 -1.97
CA ASP A 13 8.11 13.70 -3.30
C ASP A 13 7.46 14.58 -4.34
N GLU A 14 8.22 15.41 -5.03
CA GLU A 14 7.77 16.04 -6.27
C GLU A 14 7.65 15.04 -7.43
N ASP A 15 8.23 13.86 -7.31
CA ASP A 15 7.82 12.69 -8.09
C ASP A 15 6.47 12.11 -7.57
N ALA A 16 5.97 12.57 -6.44
CA ALA A 16 4.63 12.35 -5.90
C ALA A 16 3.66 13.52 -6.19
N VAL A 17 4.07 14.57 -6.87
CA VAL A 17 3.16 15.48 -7.56
C VAL A 17 2.70 14.84 -8.89
N ILE A 18 2.21 13.65 -8.78
CA ILE A 18 1.10 13.22 -9.60
C ILE A 18 -0.09 13.80 -8.82
N GLU A 19 -0.59 14.87 -9.37
CA GLU A 19 -1.72 15.70 -8.97
C GLU A 19 -2.70 14.97 -8.05
N GLU A 20 -3.02 15.60 -6.93
CA GLU A 20 -4.02 15.16 -5.92
C GLU A 20 -5.42 14.97 -6.53
N GLU A 21 -5.61 15.14 -7.84
CA GLU A 21 -6.91 15.25 -8.50
C GLU A 21 -7.34 14.02 -9.30
N ASP A 22 -6.51 13.02 -9.51
CA ASP A 22 -7.00 11.77 -10.10
C ASP A 22 -7.58 10.87 -9.00
N GLU A 23 -8.86 11.04 -8.66
CA GLU A 23 -9.65 9.94 -8.13
C GLU A 23 -9.48 8.78 -9.11
N LEU A 24 -8.65 7.79 -8.72
CA LEU A 24 -8.46 6.59 -9.52
C LEU A 24 -9.82 5.93 -9.67
N ASP A 25 -10.34 5.96 -10.89
CA ASP A 25 -11.56 5.24 -11.24
C ASP A 25 -11.28 3.74 -11.16
N VAL A 26 -11.55 3.19 -9.96
CA VAL A 26 -11.29 1.79 -9.65
C VAL A 26 -12.14 0.86 -10.52
N GLU A 27 -13.27 1.38 -11.06
CA GLU A 27 -14.20 0.61 -11.89
C GLU A 27 -13.67 0.39 -13.31
N ASN A 28 -12.89 1.34 -13.85
CA ASN A 28 -12.38 1.32 -15.23
C ASN A 28 -10.86 1.20 -15.34
N ILE A 29 -10.22 0.47 -14.42
CA ILE A 29 -8.77 0.25 -14.47
C ILE A 29 -8.41 -0.58 -15.71
N ASP A 30 -7.62 0.03 -16.60
CA ASP A 30 -7.00 -0.67 -17.73
C ASP A 30 -5.91 -1.64 -17.23
N LEU A 31 -6.12 -2.93 -17.47
CA LEU A 31 -5.19 -4.01 -17.14
C LEU A 31 -4.28 -4.39 -18.33
N SER A 32 -4.19 -3.57 -19.38
CA SER A 32 -3.24 -3.79 -20.48
C SER A 32 -1.79 -3.67 -19.97
N VAL A 33 -0.86 -4.31 -20.65
CA VAL A 33 0.57 -4.18 -20.34
C VAL A 33 1.06 -2.81 -20.84
N PRO A 34 1.81 -2.04 -20.02
CA PRO A 34 2.35 -0.75 -20.45
C PRO A 34 3.27 -0.86 -21.68
N GLU A 35 3.31 0.16 -22.51
CA GLU A 35 4.25 0.25 -23.62
C GLU A 35 5.70 0.18 -23.10
N GLY A 36 6.55 -0.57 -23.81
CA GLY A 36 7.96 -0.74 -23.44
C GLY A 36 8.24 -1.80 -22.37
N VAL A 37 7.21 -2.43 -21.81
CA VAL A 37 7.39 -3.59 -20.93
C VAL A 37 7.46 -4.84 -21.79
N SER A 38 8.52 -5.64 -21.62
CA SER A 38 8.62 -6.98 -22.22
C SER A 38 7.42 -7.82 -21.76
N ILE A 39 6.67 -8.32 -22.74
CA ILE A 39 5.48 -9.13 -22.47
C ILE A 39 5.96 -10.53 -22.13
N GLU A 40 6.36 -10.73 -20.89
CA GLU A 40 6.60 -12.06 -20.35
C GLU A 40 5.27 -12.74 -20.02
N ASP A 41 5.16 -14.03 -20.29
CA ASP A 41 3.97 -14.82 -19.99
C ASP A 41 3.49 -14.69 -18.52
N PRO A 42 4.38 -14.60 -17.51
CA PRO A 42 3.94 -14.39 -16.12
C PRO A 42 3.15 -13.12 -15.87
N VAL A 43 3.51 -12.00 -16.52
CA VAL A 43 2.77 -10.72 -16.40
C VAL A 43 1.35 -10.87 -16.93
N ARG A 44 1.21 -11.45 -18.11
CA ARG A 44 -0.10 -11.68 -18.72
C ARG A 44 -0.98 -12.60 -17.88
N MET A 45 -0.40 -13.68 -17.36
CA MET A 45 -1.15 -14.62 -16.51
C MET A 45 -1.63 -13.91 -15.25
N TYR A 46 -0.79 -13.14 -14.59
CA TYR A 46 -1.16 -12.38 -13.40
C TYR A 46 -2.31 -11.40 -13.68
N LEU A 47 -2.18 -10.57 -14.72
CA LEU A 47 -3.21 -9.59 -15.08
C LEU A 47 -4.55 -10.27 -15.44
N LYS A 48 -4.52 -11.42 -16.11
CA LYS A 48 -5.70 -12.22 -16.42
C LYS A 48 -6.37 -12.77 -15.17
N GLU A 49 -5.58 -13.25 -14.19
CA GLU A 49 -6.12 -13.81 -12.94
C GLU A 49 -6.77 -12.74 -12.08
N ILE A 50 -6.12 -11.59 -11.87
CA ILE A 50 -6.72 -10.50 -11.09
C ILE A 50 -7.95 -9.90 -11.78
N GLY A 51 -8.01 -9.98 -13.11
CA GLY A 51 -9.15 -9.54 -13.91
C GLY A 51 -10.43 -10.34 -13.69
N LYS A 52 -10.34 -11.55 -13.15
CA LYS A 52 -11.49 -12.42 -12.85
C LYS A 52 -12.16 -12.09 -11.51
N VAL A 53 -11.48 -11.34 -10.65
CA VAL A 53 -12.00 -11.01 -9.31
C VAL A 53 -12.98 -9.85 -9.43
N ASP A 54 -14.19 -10.04 -8.90
CA ASP A 54 -15.21 -9.00 -8.87
C ASP A 54 -14.83 -7.85 -7.95
N LEU A 55 -15.18 -6.65 -8.36
CA LEU A 55 -15.04 -5.44 -7.54
C LEU A 55 -15.97 -5.50 -6.32
N LEU A 56 -15.60 -4.78 -5.28
CA LEU A 56 -16.42 -4.63 -4.07
C LEU A 56 -17.23 -3.34 -4.13
N THR A 57 -18.46 -3.42 -3.64
CA THR A 57 -19.23 -2.22 -3.34
C THR A 57 -18.76 -1.58 -2.04
N PRO A 58 -19.01 -0.27 -1.81
CA PRO A 58 -18.66 0.39 -0.55
C PRO A 58 -19.21 -0.29 0.69
N ASP A 59 -20.44 -0.84 0.60
CA ASP A 59 -21.07 -1.56 1.70
C ASP A 59 -20.37 -2.88 2.00
N GLU A 60 -19.93 -3.61 0.96
CA GLU A 60 -19.14 -4.82 1.12
C GLU A 60 -17.77 -4.54 1.74
N GLU A 61 -17.11 -3.43 1.38
CA GLU A 61 -15.85 -3.00 1.99
C GLU A 61 -16.00 -2.79 3.51
N VAL A 62 -17.08 -2.11 3.91
CA VAL A 62 -17.38 -1.87 5.33
C VAL A 62 -17.70 -3.19 6.06
N GLU A 63 -18.46 -4.08 5.43
CA GLU A 63 -18.78 -5.39 6.02
C GLU A 63 -17.52 -6.24 6.22
N LEU A 64 -16.64 -6.29 5.23
CA LEU A 64 -15.35 -6.99 5.31
C LEU A 64 -14.46 -6.39 6.39
N ALA A 65 -14.38 -5.07 6.50
CA ALA A 65 -13.61 -4.38 7.53
C ALA A 65 -14.12 -4.70 8.94
N LYS A 66 -15.44 -4.74 9.16
CA LYS A 66 -16.03 -5.17 10.43
C LYS A 66 -15.70 -6.61 10.78
N LYS A 67 -15.74 -7.54 9.79
CA LYS A 67 -15.35 -8.95 9.99
C LYS A 67 -13.87 -9.08 10.35
N MET A 68 -13.01 -8.26 9.73
CA MET A 68 -11.58 -8.23 10.06
C MET A 68 -11.34 -7.76 11.49
N GLN A 69 -12.01 -6.68 11.90
CA GLN A 69 -11.92 -6.15 13.27
C GLN A 69 -12.39 -7.19 14.30
N ALA A 70 -13.56 -7.80 14.08
CA ALA A 70 -14.06 -8.86 14.95
C ALA A 70 -13.10 -10.06 15.04
N GLY A 71 -12.42 -10.40 13.93
CA GLY A 71 -11.40 -11.45 13.92
C GLY A 71 -10.15 -11.06 14.73
N MET A 72 -9.73 -9.81 14.70
CA MET A 72 -8.60 -9.31 15.50
C MET A 72 -8.93 -9.32 16.99
N GLU A 73 -10.10 -8.81 17.38
CA GLU A 73 -10.57 -8.84 18.77
C GLU A 73 -10.71 -10.28 19.29
N ALA A 74 -11.24 -11.19 18.46
CA ALA A 74 -11.33 -12.61 18.80
C ALA A 74 -9.95 -13.25 18.99
N LYS A 75 -8.94 -12.84 18.22
CA LYS A 75 -7.56 -13.33 18.33
C LYS A 75 -6.90 -12.92 19.66
N GLU A 76 -7.18 -11.70 20.12
CA GLU A 76 -6.71 -11.25 21.44
C GLU A 76 -7.41 -12.00 22.58
N LYS A 77 -8.73 -12.16 22.50
CA LYS A 77 -9.49 -12.94 23.48
C LYS A 77 -9.03 -14.40 23.56
N ILE A 78 -8.72 -15.04 22.44
CA ILE A 78 -8.18 -16.42 22.47
C ILE A 78 -6.84 -16.47 23.20
N LYS A 79 -5.97 -15.50 23.02
CA LYS A 79 -4.69 -15.45 23.76
C LYS A 79 -4.93 -15.37 25.28
N GLU A 80 -5.87 -14.53 25.72
CA GLU A 80 -6.24 -14.43 27.12
C GLU A 80 -6.83 -15.75 27.65
N LEU A 81 -7.69 -16.40 26.88
CA LEU A 81 -8.25 -17.70 27.24
C LEU A 81 -7.19 -18.80 27.32
N ASP A 82 -6.25 -18.83 26.38
CA ASP A 82 -5.12 -19.78 26.37
C ASP A 82 -4.22 -19.59 27.62
N GLU A 83 -4.01 -18.35 28.04
CA GLU A 83 -3.27 -18.06 29.30
C GLU A 83 -4.03 -18.52 30.53
N ARG A 84 -5.34 -18.29 30.60
CA ARG A 84 -6.21 -18.77 31.68
C ARG A 84 -6.24 -20.30 31.75
N GLN A 85 -6.29 -20.97 30.61
CA GLN A 85 -6.23 -22.43 30.52
C GLN A 85 -4.89 -22.98 31.05
N ARG A 86 -3.78 -22.32 30.74
CA ARG A 86 -2.46 -22.71 31.30
C ARG A 86 -2.40 -22.56 32.80
N ASN A 87 -3.18 -21.63 33.37
CA ASN A 87 -3.30 -21.42 34.82
C ASN A 87 -4.28 -22.38 35.49
N GLY A 88 -4.87 -23.34 34.75
CA GLY A 88 -5.75 -24.38 35.27
C GLY A 88 -7.22 -23.99 35.32
N GLU A 89 -7.65 -22.88 34.70
CA GLU A 89 -9.05 -22.51 34.61
C GLU A 89 -9.77 -23.34 33.53
N GLN A 90 -11.04 -23.69 33.78
CA GLN A 90 -11.87 -24.29 32.74
C GLN A 90 -12.39 -23.24 31.79
N ILE A 91 -12.25 -23.52 30.47
CA ILE A 91 -12.70 -22.64 29.40
C ILE A 91 -14.00 -23.21 28.81
N ASP A 92 -14.94 -22.33 28.45
CA ASP A 92 -16.13 -22.70 27.69
C ASP A 92 -15.74 -23.03 26.23
N GLU A 93 -15.83 -24.31 25.88
CA GLU A 93 -15.52 -24.80 24.54
C GLU A 93 -16.37 -24.13 23.46
N LYS A 94 -17.62 -23.77 23.76
CA LYS A 94 -18.50 -23.08 22.80
C LYS A 94 -18.00 -21.67 22.49
N GLU A 95 -17.58 -20.94 23.52
CA GLU A 95 -16.99 -19.62 23.37
C GLU A 95 -15.70 -19.70 22.56
N TYR A 96 -14.83 -20.64 22.88
CA TYR A 96 -13.57 -20.86 22.16
C TYR A 96 -13.79 -21.16 20.68
N GLN A 97 -14.75 -22.03 20.34
CA GLN A 97 -15.09 -22.35 18.94
C GLN A 97 -15.71 -21.16 18.21
N ALA A 98 -16.53 -20.35 18.88
CA ALA A 98 -17.09 -19.13 18.30
C ALA A 98 -16.00 -18.10 17.94
N LEU A 99 -15.02 -17.91 18.83
CA LEU A 99 -13.87 -17.03 18.58
C LEU A 99 -13.01 -17.55 17.43
N ARG A 100 -12.74 -18.85 17.35
CA ARG A 100 -12.02 -19.45 16.21
C ARG A 100 -12.75 -19.25 14.88
N LYS A 101 -14.06 -19.31 14.87
CA LYS A 101 -14.88 -19.02 13.69
C LYS A 101 -14.77 -17.55 13.27
N ALA A 102 -14.79 -16.62 14.25
CA ALA A 102 -14.62 -15.20 14.00
C ALA A 102 -13.23 -14.88 13.42
N ILE A 103 -12.17 -15.50 13.93
CA ILE A 103 -10.79 -15.35 13.39
C ILE A 103 -10.75 -15.81 11.94
N ARG A 104 -11.27 -17.00 11.62
CA ARG A 104 -11.33 -17.50 10.24
C ARG A 104 -12.13 -16.57 9.32
N GLY A 105 -13.25 -16.04 9.83
CA GLY A 105 -14.05 -15.04 9.11
C GLY A 105 -13.26 -13.77 8.80
N GLY A 106 -12.48 -13.28 9.76
CA GLY A 106 -11.61 -12.12 9.59
C GLY A 106 -10.47 -12.36 8.59
N GLU A 107 -9.84 -13.53 8.63
CA GLU A 107 -8.79 -13.90 7.65
C GLU A 107 -9.35 -14.01 6.23
N ASN A 108 -10.51 -14.60 6.04
CA ASN A 108 -11.18 -14.67 4.75
C ASN A 108 -11.59 -13.28 4.25
N ALA A 109 -12.08 -12.41 5.14
CA ALA A 109 -12.40 -11.03 4.79
C ALA A 109 -11.16 -10.24 4.36
N LYS A 110 -10.03 -10.39 5.08
CA LYS A 110 -8.74 -9.81 4.72
C LYS A 110 -8.30 -10.24 3.31
N LYS A 111 -8.39 -11.54 3.03
CA LYS A 111 -8.05 -12.10 1.72
C LYS A 111 -8.93 -11.51 0.63
N ARG A 112 -10.25 -11.49 0.81
CA ARG A 112 -11.20 -10.97 -0.17
C ARG A 112 -11.00 -9.49 -0.46
N LEU A 113 -10.77 -8.66 0.59
CA LEU A 113 -10.50 -7.23 0.43
C LEU A 113 -9.19 -6.99 -0.33
N SER A 114 -8.15 -7.78 -0.06
CA SER A 114 -6.87 -7.70 -0.78
C SER A 114 -7.03 -8.09 -2.24
N GLU A 115 -7.68 -9.23 -2.55
CA GLU A 115 -7.86 -9.74 -3.92
C GLU A 115 -8.65 -8.76 -4.80
N ALA A 116 -9.71 -8.15 -4.27
CA ALA A 116 -10.53 -7.19 -4.99
C ALA A 116 -9.78 -5.89 -5.35
N ASN A 117 -8.71 -5.57 -4.61
CA ASN A 117 -7.92 -4.35 -4.81
C ASN A 117 -6.57 -4.56 -5.51
N LEU A 118 -6.28 -5.76 -6.05
CA LEU A 118 -5.05 -6.00 -6.82
C LEU A 118 -4.99 -5.15 -8.10
N ARG A 119 -6.14 -4.85 -8.69
CA ARG A 119 -6.22 -3.96 -9.86
C ARG A 119 -5.73 -2.54 -9.54
N LEU A 120 -6.06 -2.03 -8.34
CA LEU A 120 -5.58 -0.73 -7.87
C LEU A 120 -4.06 -0.69 -7.79
N VAL A 121 -3.43 -1.77 -7.31
CA VAL A 121 -1.96 -1.86 -7.29
C VAL A 121 -1.37 -1.75 -8.68
N VAL A 122 -1.94 -2.46 -9.65
CA VAL A 122 -1.48 -2.43 -11.05
C VAL A 122 -1.60 -1.03 -11.65
N SER A 123 -2.71 -0.34 -11.45
CA SER A 123 -2.93 1.02 -11.96
C SER A 123 -1.90 2.01 -11.42
N ILE A 124 -1.53 1.88 -10.15
CA ILE A 124 -0.50 2.70 -9.52
C ILE A 124 0.88 2.31 -10.03
N ALA A 125 1.21 1.01 -10.07
CA ALA A 125 2.53 0.52 -10.51
C ALA A 125 2.86 0.92 -11.95
N LYS A 126 1.88 0.99 -12.85
CA LYS A 126 2.05 1.47 -14.24
C LYS A 126 2.71 2.85 -14.31
N ARG A 127 2.42 3.75 -13.39
CA ARG A 127 2.96 5.13 -13.36
C ARG A 127 4.46 5.18 -13.00
N TYR A 128 5.01 4.06 -12.49
CA TYR A 128 6.40 3.94 -12.05
C TYR A 128 7.26 3.08 -12.98
N VAL A 129 6.71 2.64 -14.12
CA VAL A 129 7.47 1.90 -15.15
C VAL A 129 8.58 2.77 -15.72
N GLY A 130 9.75 2.14 -15.99
CA GLY A 130 10.91 2.85 -16.53
C GLY A 130 11.81 3.53 -15.49
N ARG A 131 11.53 3.37 -14.19
CA ARG A 131 12.31 3.97 -13.08
C ARG A 131 13.36 3.03 -12.48
N GLY A 132 13.83 2.03 -13.23
CA GLY A 132 14.93 1.13 -12.83
C GLY A 132 14.49 -0.15 -12.12
N MET A 133 13.18 -0.43 -12.03
CA MET A 133 12.63 -1.69 -11.55
C MET A 133 11.74 -2.35 -12.61
N LEU A 134 11.68 -3.68 -12.58
CA LEU A 134 10.79 -4.46 -13.44
C LEU A 134 9.33 -4.25 -13.02
N PHE A 135 8.41 -4.29 -13.99
CA PHE A 135 6.98 -4.05 -13.73
C PHE A 135 6.39 -5.04 -12.71
N LEU A 136 6.76 -6.33 -12.79
CA LEU A 136 6.33 -7.31 -11.78
C LEU A 136 6.86 -7.01 -10.39
N ASP A 137 8.09 -6.51 -10.27
CA ASP A 137 8.66 -6.16 -8.97
C ASP A 137 7.95 -4.94 -8.37
N LEU A 138 7.59 -3.94 -9.20
CA LEU A 138 6.75 -2.81 -8.78
C LEU A 138 5.39 -3.27 -8.26
N ILE A 139 4.74 -4.22 -8.95
CA ILE A 139 3.48 -4.82 -8.52
C ILE A 139 3.66 -5.54 -7.18
N GLN A 140 4.71 -6.34 -7.00
CA GLN A 140 4.96 -7.07 -5.76
C GLN A 140 5.18 -6.14 -4.57
N GLU A 141 5.97 -5.09 -4.75
CA GLU A 141 6.16 -4.07 -3.71
C GLU A 141 4.86 -3.32 -3.40
N GLY A 142 4.09 -3.00 -4.43
CA GLY A 142 2.76 -2.42 -4.27
C GLY A 142 1.79 -3.34 -3.53
N ASN A 143 1.83 -4.65 -3.77
CA ASN A 143 1.03 -5.65 -3.05
C ASN A 143 1.40 -5.70 -1.56
N LEU A 144 2.69 -5.55 -1.21
CA LEU A 144 3.10 -5.44 0.19
C LEU A 144 2.53 -4.18 0.85
N GLY A 145 2.48 -3.07 0.11
CA GLY A 145 1.80 -1.85 0.54
C GLY A 145 0.31 -2.06 0.76
N LEU A 146 -0.37 -2.71 -0.19
CA LEU A 146 -1.79 -3.05 -0.07
C LEU A 146 -2.08 -3.91 1.17
N LEU A 147 -1.28 -4.94 1.45
CA LEU A 147 -1.44 -5.79 2.63
C LEU A 147 -1.34 -4.97 3.93
N LYS A 148 -0.40 -4.03 4.00
CA LYS A 148 -0.29 -3.11 5.16
C LYS A 148 -1.51 -2.20 5.28
N ALA A 149 -2.03 -1.71 4.15
CA ALA A 149 -3.25 -0.91 4.14
C ALA A 149 -4.44 -1.70 4.69
N VAL A 150 -4.62 -2.94 4.23
CA VAL A 150 -5.70 -3.83 4.71
C VAL A 150 -5.58 -4.09 6.21
N GLU A 151 -4.38 -4.31 6.73
CA GLU A 151 -4.16 -4.55 8.16
C GLU A 151 -4.48 -3.34 9.07
N LYS A 152 -4.27 -2.13 8.55
CA LYS A 152 -4.43 -0.89 9.31
C LYS A 152 -5.72 -0.14 8.99
N PHE A 153 -6.53 -0.66 8.09
CA PHE A 153 -7.74 0.01 7.66
C PHE A 153 -8.78 0.07 8.78
N ASP A 154 -9.25 1.29 9.04
CA ASP A 154 -10.30 1.57 10.01
C ASP A 154 -11.51 2.18 9.30
N CYS A 155 -12.57 1.38 9.16
CA CYS A 155 -13.80 1.81 8.50
C CYS A 155 -14.58 2.89 9.27
N THR A 156 -14.26 3.13 10.55
CA THR A 156 -14.94 4.15 11.36
C THR A 156 -14.58 5.57 10.95
N LYS A 157 -13.46 5.74 10.25
CA LYS A 157 -12.97 7.05 9.76
C LYS A 157 -13.71 7.59 8.54
N GLY A 158 -14.60 6.81 7.92
CA GLY A 158 -15.48 7.24 6.84
C GLY A 158 -14.83 7.44 5.47
N PHE A 159 -13.55 7.11 5.31
CA PHE A 159 -12.86 7.15 4.02
C PHE A 159 -13.06 5.86 3.22
N LYS A 160 -13.10 5.97 1.88
CA LYS A 160 -13.06 4.80 0.99
C LYS A 160 -11.74 4.06 1.18
N PHE A 161 -11.78 2.74 1.14
CA PHE A 161 -10.56 1.91 1.26
C PHE A 161 -9.53 2.26 0.18
N SER A 162 -9.96 2.49 -1.06
CA SER A 162 -9.08 2.83 -2.19
C SER A 162 -8.23 4.08 -1.92
N THR A 163 -8.80 5.13 -1.34
CA THR A 163 -8.09 6.37 -0.99
C THR A 163 -6.97 6.10 0.02
N TYR A 164 -7.27 5.32 1.06
CA TYR A 164 -6.30 4.94 2.07
C TYR A 164 -5.22 4.00 1.53
N ALA A 165 -5.61 3.00 0.74
CA ALA A 165 -4.70 2.01 0.17
C ALA A 165 -3.74 2.64 -0.85
N THR A 166 -4.19 3.62 -1.63
CA THR A 166 -3.35 4.32 -2.62
C THR A 166 -2.09 4.91 -1.98
N TRP A 167 -2.22 5.50 -0.80
CA TRP A 167 -1.07 6.04 -0.06
C TRP A 167 -0.05 4.96 0.30
N TRP A 168 -0.51 3.82 0.87
CA TRP A 168 0.37 2.72 1.26
C TRP A 168 1.05 2.04 0.07
N ILE A 169 0.32 1.87 -1.03
CA ILE A 169 0.84 1.27 -2.27
C ILE A 169 1.92 2.17 -2.86
N ARG A 170 1.64 3.47 -2.98
CA ARG A 170 2.59 4.47 -3.49
C ARG A 170 3.84 4.52 -2.63
N GLN A 171 3.69 4.59 -1.32
CA GLN A 171 4.80 4.58 -0.37
C GLN A 171 5.70 3.34 -0.54
N ALA A 172 5.10 2.14 -0.64
CA ALA A 172 5.86 0.90 -0.80
C ALA A 172 6.66 0.90 -2.11
N ILE A 173 6.02 1.27 -3.23
CA ILE A 173 6.66 1.33 -4.54
C ILE A 173 7.79 2.36 -4.56
N THR A 174 7.56 3.58 -4.09
CA THR A 174 8.55 4.66 -4.09
C THR A 174 9.77 4.30 -3.25
N ARG A 175 9.53 3.70 -2.07
CA ARG A 175 10.61 3.23 -1.19
C ARG A 175 11.42 2.11 -1.84
N ALA A 176 10.77 1.16 -2.50
CA ALA A 176 11.45 0.08 -3.21
C ALA A 176 12.32 0.62 -4.36
N ILE A 177 11.82 1.58 -5.13
CA ILE A 177 12.60 2.25 -6.18
C ILE A 177 13.83 2.93 -5.57
N ALA A 178 13.68 3.67 -4.47
CA ALA A 178 14.79 4.33 -3.80
C ALA A 178 15.87 3.34 -3.32
N ASP A 179 15.46 2.16 -2.84
CA ASP A 179 16.35 1.14 -2.30
C ASP A 179 17.01 0.25 -3.38
N GLN A 180 16.32 -0.05 -4.49
CA GLN A 180 16.68 -1.14 -5.40
C GLN A 180 16.98 -0.70 -6.84
N ALA A 181 16.54 0.51 -7.27
CA ALA A 181 16.69 0.92 -8.66
C ALA A 181 18.13 1.25 -9.07
N ARG A 182 19.06 1.38 -8.13
CA ARG A 182 20.45 1.74 -8.39
C ARG A 182 21.37 0.53 -8.24
N THR A 183 22.25 0.31 -9.23
CA THR A 183 23.28 -0.74 -9.19
C THR A 183 24.19 -0.59 -7.96
N ILE A 184 24.57 0.66 -7.63
CA ILE A 184 25.26 0.98 -6.38
C ILE A 184 24.21 1.51 -5.42
N ARG A 185 23.92 0.74 -4.36
CA ARG A 185 22.91 1.08 -3.37
C ARG A 185 23.27 2.39 -2.65
N ILE A 186 22.33 3.30 -2.60
CA ILE A 186 22.38 4.52 -1.80
C ILE A 186 21.32 4.42 -0.71
N PRO A 187 21.64 4.77 0.56
CA PRO A 187 20.65 4.79 1.63
C PRO A 187 19.47 5.70 1.29
N VAL A 188 18.24 5.31 1.70
CA VAL A 188 16.99 6.04 1.35
C VAL A 188 17.05 7.51 1.74
N HIS A 189 17.57 7.85 2.94
CA HIS A 189 17.70 9.23 3.39
C HIS A 189 18.61 10.08 2.47
N MET A 190 19.61 9.46 1.83
CA MET A 190 20.45 10.17 0.85
C MET A 190 19.71 10.39 -0.46
N VAL A 191 18.88 9.44 -0.88
CA VAL A 191 18.01 9.62 -2.05
C VAL A 191 17.01 10.76 -1.80
N GLU A 192 16.43 10.83 -0.62
CA GLU A 192 15.55 11.94 -0.21
C GLU A 192 16.28 13.29 -0.28
N THR A 193 17.52 13.35 0.23
CA THR A 193 18.34 14.56 0.16
C THR A 193 18.65 14.96 -1.29
N ILE A 194 19.00 14.00 -2.14
CA ILE A 194 19.26 14.23 -3.57
C ILE A 194 18.00 14.79 -4.25
N ASN A 195 16.84 14.19 -4.00
CA ASN A 195 15.56 14.64 -4.56
C ASN A 195 15.22 16.05 -4.08
N LYS A 196 15.46 16.37 -2.80
CA LYS A 196 15.27 17.73 -2.28
C LYS A 196 16.16 18.74 -3.00
N VAL A 197 17.43 18.42 -3.21
CA VAL A 197 18.37 19.29 -3.94
C VAL A 197 17.91 19.51 -5.39
N ILE A 198 17.50 18.44 -6.08
CA ILE A 198 17.00 18.52 -7.46
C ILE A 198 15.75 19.42 -7.52
N ARG A 199 14.84 19.31 -6.55
CA ARG A 199 13.63 20.12 -6.45
C ARG A 199 13.96 21.60 -6.33
N VAL A 200 14.78 21.95 -5.33
CA VAL A 200 15.18 23.33 -5.10
C VAL A 200 15.90 23.89 -6.32
N SER A 201 16.77 23.09 -6.96
CA SER A 201 17.46 23.49 -8.20
C SER A 201 16.49 23.79 -9.34
N ARG A 202 15.45 22.97 -9.55
CA ARG A 202 14.42 23.21 -10.57
C ARG A 202 13.60 24.47 -10.28
N GLN A 203 13.20 24.67 -9.02
CA GLN A 203 12.46 25.85 -8.61
C GLN A 203 13.29 27.11 -8.85
N LEU A 204 14.55 27.13 -8.43
CA LEU A 204 15.44 28.26 -8.65
C LEU A 204 15.73 28.49 -10.14
N LEU A 205 15.80 27.41 -10.94
CA LEU A 205 15.92 27.53 -12.39
C LEU A 205 14.73 28.28 -13.00
N GLN A 206 13.52 28.02 -12.55
CA GLN A 206 12.30 28.71 -12.98
C GLN A 206 12.28 30.18 -12.54
N GLU A 207 12.71 30.47 -11.30
CA GLU A 207 12.73 31.82 -10.76
C GLU A 207 13.85 32.69 -11.37
N LEU A 208 15.04 32.15 -11.54
CA LEU A 208 16.24 32.87 -11.99
C LEU A 208 16.38 32.88 -13.52
N GLY A 209 15.73 31.96 -14.24
CA GLY A 209 15.90 31.80 -15.70
C GLY A 209 17.28 31.29 -16.12
N ARG A 210 18.12 30.84 -15.17
CA ARG A 210 19.46 30.25 -15.36
C ARG A 210 19.71 29.14 -14.36
N GLU A 211 20.69 28.30 -14.61
CA GLU A 211 21.13 27.31 -13.64
C GLU A 211 21.55 27.96 -12.31
N PRO A 212 21.03 27.51 -11.17
CA PRO A 212 21.38 28.03 -9.86
C PRO A 212 22.80 27.62 -9.46
N LEU A 213 23.49 28.47 -8.75
CA LEU A 213 24.78 28.16 -8.15
C LEU A 213 24.59 27.27 -6.89
N PRO A 214 25.60 26.44 -6.56
CA PRO A 214 25.51 25.59 -5.36
C PRO A 214 25.21 26.38 -4.05
N GLU A 215 25.71 27.60 -3.96
CA GLU A 215 25.49 28.51 -2.83
C GLU A 215 24.04 29.03 -2.74
N GLU A 216 23.36 29.11 -3.89
CA GLU A 216 21.96 29.51 -3.96
C GLU A 216 21.04 28.34 -3.58
N ILE A 217 21.43 27.09 -3.92
CA ILE A 217 20.71 25.86 -3.56
C ILE A 217 20.84 25.55 -2.05
N ALA A 218 21.95 25.95 -1.42
CA ALA A 218 22.24 25.65 -0.03
C ALA A 218 21.53 26.58 1.00
N LYS A 219 20.87 27.62 0.53
CA LYS A 219 20.08 28.54 1.38
C LYS A 219 18.68 28.02 1.64
#